data_e91feafd3c477093c4e80814e67c5bed
#
_entry.id   e91feafd3c477093c4e80814e67c5bed
#
_cell.length_a   1.000
_cell.length_b   1.000
_cell.length_c   1.000
_cell.angle_alpha   90.00
_cell.angle_beta   90.00
_cell.angle_gamma   90.00
#
_symmetry.space_group_name_H-M   'P 1'
#
loop_
_entity.id
_entity.type
_entity.pdbx_description
1 polymer ?
#
loop_
_entity_poly.entity_id
_entity_poly.type
_entity_poly.pdbx_seq_one_letter_code
_entity_poly.pdbx_strand_id
1 'polypeptide(L)'
;VERSRGLGDVYKRQMPVGAYGGREDIMRMVSPDGPVYQAGTLSGNPIATAAGLATLRILEADTDIYMRLQENTAMLADAVRHAAGNRVHVNQIGSLMSIFFTGEDVTDYDSATTADTKAYADYFGFMLDHGIYVAPSQFESMFVSDAHTDADIQKTIHVMQEYFAE
;
A
#
# COMPACT_ATOMS: atom_id res chain seq x y z
N VAL A 1 -10.26 9.24 -20.23
CA VAL A 1 -8.91 8.71 -20.42
C VAL A 1 -8.36 8.34 -19.07
N GLU A 2 -8.30 7.08 -18.81
CA GLU A 2 -7.64 6.58 -17.61
C GLU A 2 -6.14 6.84 -17.76
N ARG A 3 -5.64 7.82 -17.04
CA ARG A 3 -4.21 8.08 -16.99
C ARG A 3 -3.53 6.91 -16.31
N SER A 4 -2.56 6.31 -16.97
CA SER A 4 -1.69 5.31 -16.40
C SER A 4 -1.25 5.75 -15.01
N ARG A 5 -1.64 5.00 -13.99
CA ARG A 5 -1.30 5.29 -12.60
C ARG A 5 0.18 5.04 -12.28
N GLY A 6 0.94 4.54 -13.25
CA GLY A 6 2.39 4.38 -13.13
C GLY A 6 3.16 5.68 -12.88
N LEU A 7 2.57 6.84 -13.15
CA LEU A 7 3.17 8.13 -12.80
C LEU A 7 3.22 8.40 -11.30
N GLY A 8 2.35 7.78 -10.51
CA GLY A 8 2.39 7.86 -9.05
C GLY A 8 3.69 7.35 -8.45
N ASP A 9 4.29 6.38 -9.09
CA ASP A 9 5.49 5.73 -8.59
C ASP A 9 6.76 6.55 -8.82
N VAL A 10 6.78 7.42 -9.82
CA VAL A 10 7.92 8.30 -10.12
C VAL A 10 8.16 9.30 -8.99
N TYR A 11 7.13 9.92 -8.46
CA TYR A 11 7.29 10.88 -7.38
C TYR A 11 7.43 10.23 -6.00
N LYS A 12 7.13 8.93 -5.88
CA LYS A 12 7.33 8.16 -4.64
C LYS A 12 8.74 7.59 -4.49
N ARG A 13 9.73 8.15 -5.17
CA ARG A 13 11.17 7.79 -5.11
C ARG A 13 11.53 6.46 -5.78
N GLN A 14 10.67 5.94 -6.62
CA GLN A 14 10.94 4.74 -7.40
C GLN A 14 11.45 5.11 -8.79
N MET A 15 12.31 4.25 -9.34
CA MET A 15 12.73 4.41 -10.73
C MET A 15 11.57 4.07 -11.66
N PRO A 16 11.37 4.82 -12.78
CA PRO A 16 10.22 4.67 -13.64
C PRO A 16 10.34 3.41 -14.50
N VAL A 17 9.91 2.27 -13.95
CA VAL A 17 9.81 1.01 -14.66
C VAL A 17 8.46 0.36 -14.34
N GLY A 18 7.83 -0.20 -15.35
CA GLY A 18 6.61 -0.97 -15.23
C GLY A 18 6.61 -2.11 -16.23
N ALA A 19 5.89 -3.16 -15.92
CA ALA A 19 5.68 -4.29 -16.81
C ALA A 19 4.17 -4.55 -16.94
N TYR A 20 3.76 -4.96 -18.11
CA TYR A 20 2.42 -5.43 -18.38
C TYR A 20 2.48 -6.72 -19.17
N GLY A 21 1.50 -7.55 -19.00
CA GLY A 21 1.39 -8.84 -19.67
C GLY A 21 -0.05 -9.32 -19.66
N GLY A 22 -0.33 -10.31 -20.50
CA GLY A 22 -1.66 -10.86 -20.60
C GLY A 22 -1.72 -12.03 -21.61
N ARG A 23 -2.94 -12.37 -22.02
CA ARG A 23 -3.15 -13.39 -23.03
C ARG A 23 -2.38 -13.05 -24.31
N GLU A 24 -1.82 -14.07 -24.94
CA GLU A 24 -0.98 -13.93 -26.13
C GLU A 24 -1.69 -13.20 -27.28
N ASP A 25 -2.96 -13.52 -27.52
CA ASP A 25 -3.77 -12.91 -28.57
C ASP A 25 -3.98 -11.40 -28.36
N ILE A 26 -4.05 -10.96 -27.10
CA ILE A 26 -4.11 -9.52 -26.74
C ILE A 26 -2.73 -8.89 -26.87
N MET A 27 -1.70 -9.55 -26.34
CA MET A 27 -0.35 -8.99 -26.35
C MET A 27 0.23 -8.85 -27.76
N ARG A 28 -0.15 -9.73 -28.69
CA ARG A 28 0.22 -9.62 -30.12
C ARG A 28 -0.40 -8.42 -30.82
N MET A 29 -1.37 -7.75 -30.21
CA MET A 29 -1.89 -6.49 -30.75
C MET A 29 -0.94 -5.30 -30.53
N VAL A 30 0.03 -5.45 -29.63
CA VAL A 30 1.00 -4.39 -29.31
C VAL A 30 2.12 -4.37 -30.36
N SER A 31 2.51 -3.18 -30.80
CA SER A 31 3.64 -2.97 -31.70
C SER A 31 4.96 -3.57 -31.15
N PRO A 32 5.82 -4.21 -31.97
CA PRO A 32 5.78 -4.24 -33.46
C PRO A 32 4.88 -5.31 -34.07
N ASP A 33 4.36 -6.27 -33.28
CA ASP A 33 3.59 -7.40 -33.82
C ASP A 33 2.19 -6.98 -34.27
N GLY A 34 1.60 -5.96 -33.64
CA GLY A 34 0.27 -5.47 -33.93
C GLY A 34 0.18 -3.95 -34.08
N PRO A 35 -1.03 -3.45 -34.33
CA PRO A 35 -1.24 -2.03 -34.65
C PRO A 35 -1.29 -1.10 -33.43
N VAL A 36 -1.30 -1.63 -32.21
CA VAL A 36 -1.41 -0.82 -30.99
C VAL A 36 -0.04 -0.28 -30.62
N TYR A 37 0.15 1.03 -30.84
CA TYR A 37 1.38 1.69 -30.49
C TYR A 37 1.53 1.86 -28.98
N GLN A 38 2.68 1.44 -28.45
CA GLN A 38 3.07 1.62 -27.06
C GLN A 38 4.50 2.18 -27.01
N ALA A 39 4.65 3.35 -26.40
CA ALA A 39 5.94 3.96 -26.15
C ALA A 39 5.92 4.79 -24.87
N GLY A 40 7.07 4.86 -24.23
CA GLY A 40 7.30 5.73 -23.09
C GLY A 40 8.72 6.31 -23.19
N THR A 41 8.86 7.60 -22.91
CA THR A 41 10.15 8.31 -23.01
C THR A 41 11.25 7.65 -22.18
N LEU A 42 10.88 7.05 -21.04
CA LEU A 42 11.80 6.38 -20.13
C LEU A 42 11.82 4.85 -20.28
N SER A 43 11.09 4.31 -21.28
CA SER A 43 11.12 2.87 -21.57
C SER A 43 12.53 2.43 -21.91
N GLY A 44 13.02 1.38 -21.24
CA GLY A 44 14.38 0.89 -21.45
C GLY A 44 15.49 1.78 -20.88
N ASN A 45 15.16 2.78 -20.05
CA ASN A 45 16.17 3.59 -19.38
C ASN A 45 17.14 2.67 -18.59
N PRO A 46 18.47 2.76 -18.85
CA PRO A 46 19.42 1.82 -18.26
C PRO A 46 19.45 1.81 -16.73
N ILE A 47 19.29 2.96 -16.09
CA ILE A 47 19.28 3.09 -14.63
C ILE A 47 18.02 2.46 -14.06
N ALA A 48 16.84 2.77 -14.64
CA ALA A 48 15.57 2.19 -14.22
C ALA A 48 15.56 0.67 -14.41
N THR A 49 16.09 0.17 -15.53
CA THR A 49 16.19 -1.26 -15.81
C THR A 49 17.15 -1.96 -14.84
N ALA A 50 18.30 -1.36 -14.55
CA ALA A 50 19.25 -1.91 -13.59
C ALA A 50 18.68 -1.96 -12.16
N ALA A 51 18.01 -0.89 -11.72
CA ALA A 51 17.34 -0.84 -10.42
C ALA A 51 16.19 -1.86 -10.33
N GLY A 52 15.36 -1.96 -11.37
CA GLY A 52 14.29 -2.96 -11.44
C GLY A 52 14.82 -4.39 -11.39
N LEU A 53 15.88 -4.69 -12.14
CA LEU A 53 16.52 -6.01 -12.10
C LEU A 53 17.10 -6.33 -10.73
N ALA A 54 17.72 -5.36 -10.07
CA ALA A 54 18.26 -5.54 -8.72
C ALA A 54 17.14 -5.85 -7.71
N THR A 55 16.02 -5.11 -7.78
CA THR A 55 14.85 -5.34 -6.94
C THR A 55 14.26 -6.74 -7.16
N LEU A 56 14.07 -7.14 -8.42
CA LEU A 56 13.53 -8.46 -8.75
C LEU A 56 14.43 -9.60 -8.25
N ARG A 57 15.76 -9.43 -8.33
CA ARG A 57 16.71 -10.42 -7.81
C ARG A 57 16.65 -10.55 -6.29
N ILE A 58 16.43 -9.45 -5.56
CA ILE A 58 16.22 -9.48 -4.12
C ILE A 58 14.94 -10.26 -3.79
N LEU A 59 13.84 -9.97 -4.48
CA LEU A 59 12.56 -10.64 -4.26
C LEU A 59 12.60 -12.13 -4.64
N GLU A 60 13.38 -12.50 -5.67
CA GLU A 60 13.57 -13.90 -6.08
C GLU A 60 14.43 -14.67 -5.07
N ALA A 61 15.43 -14.01 -4.48
CA ALA A 61 16.32 -14.62 -3.51
C ALA A 61 15.70 -14.79 -2.12
N ASP A 62 14.78 -13.91 -1.76
CA ASP A 62 14.07 -13.93 -0.48
C ASP A 62 12.57 -14.19 -0.69
N THR A 63 12.20 -15.46 -0.78
CA THR A 63 10.82 -15.89 -0.99
C THR A 63 9.92 -15.64 0.21
N ASP A 64 10.48 -15.47 1.39
CA ASP A 64 9.75 -15.32 2.65
C ASP A 64 9.35 -13.85 2.91
N ILE A 65 9.85 -12.91 2.12
CA ILE A 65 9.59 -11.48 2.28
C ILE A 65 8.08 -11.17 2.33
N TYR A 66 7.30 -11.77 1.44
CA TYR A 66 5.85 -11.53 1.38
C TYR A 66 5.11 -12.06 2.61
N MET A 67 5.59 -13.19 3.17
CA MET A 67 5.02 -13.74 4.40
C MET A 67 5.33 -12.84 5.59
N ARG A 68 6.58 -12.38 5.75
CA ARG A 68 6.94 -11.42 6.81
C ARG A 68 6.15 -10.13 6.73
N LEU A 69 5.98 -9.58 5.53
CA LEU A 69 5.18 -8.37 5.30
C LEU A 69 3.70 -8.58 5.71
N GLN A 70 3.13 -9.72 5.34
CA GLN A 70 1.77 -10.08 5.72
C GLN A 70 1.62 -10.24 7.23
N GLU A 71 2.56 -10.91 7.90
CA GLU A 71 2.57 -11.12 9.35
C GLU A 71 2.67 -9.78 10.09
N ASN A 72 3.60 -8.91 9.71
CA ASN A 72 3.75 -7.58 10.29
C ASN A 72 2.49 -6.73 10.11
N THR A 73 1.87 -6.80 8.94
CA THR A 73 0.62 -6.08 8.67
C THR A 73 -0.53 -6.64 9.49
N ALA A 74 -0.59 -7.97 9.65
CA ALA A 74 -1.60 -8.62 10.48
C ALA A 74 -1.48 -8.20 11.96
N MET A 75 -0.25 -8.11 12.49
CA MET A 75 -0.02 -7.63 13.85
C MET A 75 -0.56 -6.22 14.07
N LEU A 76 -0.33 -5.29 13.13
CA LEU A 76 -0.87 -3.93 13.18
C LEU A 76 -2.41 -3.94 13.09
N ALA A 77 -2.96 -4.67 12.13
CA ALA A 77 -4.40 -4.74 11.90
C ALA A 77 -5.13 -5.33 13.11
N ASP A 78 -4.59 -6.39 13.70
CA ASP A 78 -5.19 -7.04 14.87
C ASP A 78 -5.08 -6.16 16.11
N ALA A 79 -3.98 -5.43 16.28
CA ALA A 79 -3.84 -4.47 17.37
C ALA A 79 -4.92 -3.38 17.30
N VAL A 80 -5.17 -2.84 16.11
CA VAL A 80 -6.24 -1.85 15.89
C VAL A 80 -7.61 -2.46 16.16
N ARG A 81 -7.92 -3.63 15.59
CA ARG A 81 -9.20 -4.31 15.80
C ARG A 81 -9.50 -4.57 17.28
N HIS A 82 -8.48 -5.00 18.03
CA HIS A 82 -8.63 -5.26 19.48
C HIS A 82 -8.80 -3.97 20.28
N ALA A 83 -8.03 -2.94 20.00
CA ALA A 83 -8.08 -1.69 20.75
C ALA A 83 -9.34 -0.86 20.42
N ALA A 84 -9.73 -0.82 19.18
CA ALA A 84 -10.86 -0.02 18.73
C ALA A 84 -12.22 -0.73 18.88
N GLY A 85 -12.25 -2.05 18.83
CA GLY A 85 -13.51 -2.82 18.82
C GLY A 85 -14.36 -2.42 17.62
N ASN A 86 -15.64 -2.13 17.85
CA ASN A 86 -16.60 -1.76 16.80
C ASN A 86 -16.47 -0.29 16.32
N ARG A 87 -15.47 0.46 16.79
CA ARG A 87 -15.27 1.86 16.37
C ARG A 87 -14.65 1.98 15.00
N VAL A 88 -13.98 0.93 14.52
CA VAL A 88 -13.32 0.92 13.22
C VAL A 88 -13.52 -0.39 12.48
N HIS A 89 -13.54 -0.31 11.16
CA HIS A 89 -13.38 -1.43 10.25
C HIS A 89 -11.98 -1.42 9.62
N VAL A 90 -11.31 -2.58 9.58
CA VAL A 90 -9.95 -2.71 9.05
C VAL A 90 -9.93 -3.68 7.89
N ASN A 91 -9.67 -3.18 6.70
CA ASN A 91 -9.37 -3.99 5.53
C ASN A 91 -7.87 -4.28 5.45
N GLN A 92 -7.52 -5.53 5.11
CA GLN A 92 -6.13 -5.97 5.00
C GLN A 92 -5.97 -7.00 3.89
N ILE A 93 -4.90 -6.85 3.11
CA ILE A 93 -4.43 -7.86 2.16
C ILE A 93 -2.91 -7.79 2.02
N GLY A 94 -2.20 -8.90 2.29
CA GLY A 94 -0.74 -8.92 2.25
C GLY A 94 -0.14 -7.81 3.12
N SER A 95 0.66 -6.93 2.52
CA SER A 95 1.33 -5.79 3.16
C SER A 95 0.49 -4.50 3.18
N LEU A 96 -0.75 -4.54 2.75
CA LEU A 96 -1.64 -3.38 2.67
C LEU A 96 -2.71 -3.46 3.74
N MET A 97 -3.01 -2.31 4.36
CA MET A 97 -4.16 -2.17 5.26
C MET A 97 -4.76 -0.77 5.15
N SER A 98 -6.07 -0.69 5.43
CA SER A 98 -6.80 0.57 5.56
C SER A 98 -7.68 0.52 6.80
N ILE A 99 -7.78 1.65 7.49
CA ILE A 99 -8.59 1.81 8.70
C ILE A 99 -9.72 2.78 8.39
N PHE A 100 -10.96 2.35 8.59
CA PHE A 100 -12.15 3.17 8.42
C PHE A 100 -12.84 3.35 9.77
N PHE A 101 -13.09 4.58 10.16
CA PHE A 101 -13.79 4.91 11.41
C PHE A 101 -15.30 4.71 11.23
N THR A 102 -15.70 3.46 11.23
CA THR A 102 -17.09 3.00 11.13
C THR A 102 -17.23 1.63 11.77
N GLY A 103 -18.40 1.33 12.32
CA GLY A 103 -18.73 -0.02 12.80
C GLY A 103 -19.30 -0.95 11.72
N GLU A 104 -19.47 -0.45 10.50
CA GLU A 104 -20.02 -1.20 9.40
C GLU A 104 -18.93 -1.82 8.53
N ASP A 105 -19.27 -2.88 7.81
CA ASP A 105 -18.35 -3.49 6.85
C ASP A 105 -18.09 -2.56 5.66
N VAL A 106 -16.81 -2.39 5.31
CA VAL A 106 -16.40 -1.59 4.15
C VAL A 106 -15.96 -2.52 3.03
N THR A 107 -16.78 -2.63 2.01
CA THR A 107 -16.59 -3.54 0.87
C THR A 107 -16.52 -2.84 -0.49
N ASP A 108 -16.92 -1.58 -0.55
CA ASP A 108 -16.95 -0.77 -1.76
C ASP A 108 -16.77 0.73 -1.42
N TYR A 109 -16.83 1.57 -2.46
CA TYR A 109 -16.69 3.01 -2.29
C TYR A 109 -17.84 3.63 -1.48
N ASP A 110 -19.05 3.19 -1.70
CA ASP A 110 -20.23 3.76 -1.03
C ASP A 110 -20.17 3.50 0.48
N SER A 111 -19.85 2.27 0.89
CA SER A 111 -19.62 1.94 2.30
C SER A 111 -18.41 2.66 2.89
N ALA A 112 -17.32 2.84 2.13
CA ALA A 112 -16.15 3.59 2.59
C ALA A 112 -16.48 5.07 2.87
N THR A 113 -17.36 5.69 2.08
CA THR A 113 -17.73 7.11 2.24
C THR A 113 -18.61 7.38 3.46
N THR A 114 -19.17 6.35 4.10
CA THR A 114 -19.95 6.49 5.34
C THR A 114 -19.09 6.63 6.59
N ALA A 115 -17.80 6.34 6.49
CA ALA A 115 -16.88 6.41 7.61
C ALA A 115 -16.57 7.84 8.06
N ASP A 116 -16.35 8.04 9.36
CA ASP A 116 -16.07 9.34 9.95
C ASP A 116 -14.65 9.83 9.62
N THR A 117 -14.57 10.70 8.63
CA THR A 117 -13.30 11.30 8.18
C THR A 117 -12.68 12.23 9.22
N LYS A 118 -13.50 12.80 10.12
CA LYS A 118 -12.99 13.67 11.18
C LYS A 118 -12.31 12.85 12.26
N ALA A 119 -12.93 11.76 12.68
CA ALA A 119 -12.29 10.83 13.62
C ALA A 119 -10.98 10.27 13.06
N TYR A 120 -10.92 9.98 11.75
CA TYR A 120 -9.66 9.61 11.11
C TYR A 120 -8.62 10.74 11.15
N ALA A 121 -9.02 11.98 10.93
CA ALA A 121 -8.09 13.12 10.99
C ALA A 121 -7.54 13.32 12.40
N ASP A 122 -8.34 13.15 13.43
CA ASP A 122 -7.92 13.19 14.84
C ASP A 122 -6.92 12.04 15.13
N TYR A 123 -7.21 10.83 14.67
CA TYR A 123 -6.28 9.69 14.73
C TYR A 123 -4.96 9.97 14.01
N PHE A 124 -5.02 10.50 12.80
CA PHE A 124 -3.82 10.85 12.03
C PHE A 124 -2.95 11.86 12.78
N GLY A 125 -3.57 12.91 13.35
CA GLY A 125 -2.87 13.91 14.15
C GLY A 125 -2.18 13.31 15.37
N PHE A 126 -2.90 12.47 16.11
CA PHE A 126 -2.34 11.77 17.26
C PHE A 126 -1.13 10.90 16.89
N MET A 127 -1.28 10.07 15.84
CA MET A 127 -0.18 9.20 15.37
C MET A 127 1.05 10.03 14.94
N LEU A 128 0.83 11.14 14.25
CA LEU A 128 1.89 12.04 13.80
C LEU A 128 2.63 12.68 14.98
N ASP A 129 1.92 13.13 16.00
CA ASP A 129 2.49 13.73 17.21
C ASP A 129 3.36 12.72 17.98
N HIS A 130 3.05 11.43 17.87
CA HIS A 130 3.85 10.33 18.44
C HIS A 130 4.93 9.78 17.50
N GLY A 131 5.16 10.48 16.37
CA GLY A 131 6.22 10.16 15.41
C GLY A 131 5.91 8.97 14.50
N ILE A 132 4.62 8.66 14.29
CA ILE A 132 4.13 7.65 13.35
C ILE A 132 3.41 8.35 12.21
N TYR A 133 3.96 8.25 11.00
CA TYR A 133 3.35 8.83 9.81
C TYR A 133 2.52 7.76 9.09
N VAL A 134 1.21 7.77 9.32
CA VAL A 134 0.23 6.92 8.61
C VAL A 134 -0.29 7.63 7.35
N ALA A 135 -1.11 6.96 6.56
CA ALA A 135 -1.73 7.61 5.40
C ALA A 135 -2.54 8.85 5.83
N PRO A 136 -2.42 10.00 5.15
CA PRO A 136 -3.09 11.24 5.55
C PRO A 136 -4.61 11.21 5.29
N SER A 137 -5.11 10.20 4.61
CA SER A 137 -6.53 9.99 4.32
C SER A 137 -6.92 8.53 4.52
N GLN A 138 -8.07 8.28 5.11
CA GLN A 138 -8.61 6.91 5.24
C GLN A 138 -8.87 6.22 3.89
N PHE A 139 -8.96 6.98 2.80
CA PHE A 139 -9.12 6.45 1.44
C PHE A 139 -7.79 6.02 0.80
N GLU A 140 -6.69 6.19 1.51
CA GLU A 140 -5.37 5.71 1.10
C GLU A 140 -4.98 4.49 1.93
N SER A 141 -4.46 3.47 1.24
CA SER A 141 -3.93 2.30 1.93
C SER A 141 -2.56 2.59 2.54
N MET A 142 -2.34 2.09 3.73
CA MET A 142 -1.03 2.02 4.37
C MET A 142 -0.27 0.81 3.86
N PHE A 143 1.04 0.95 3.70
CA PHE A 143 1.92 -0.09 3.20
C PHE A 143 2.99 -0.41 4.23
N VAL A 144 3.09 -1.67 4.61
CA VAL A 144 4.21 -2.18 5.39
C VAL A 144 5.31 -2.62 4.44
N SER A 145 6.54 -2.21 4.71
CA SER A 145 7.72 -2.57 3.92
C SER A 145 8.71 -3.37 4.75
N ASP A 146 9.62 -4.08 4.09
CA ASP A 146 10.67 -4.87 4.74
C ASP A 146 11.76 -4.00 5.42
N ALA A 147 11.67 -2.68 5.27
CA ALA A 147 12.50 -1.73 6.00
C ALA A 147 11.99 -1.42 7.41
N HIS A 148 10.73 -1.77 7.73
CA HIS A 148 10.22 -1.63 9.08
C HIS A 148 10.80 -2.75 9.97
N THR A 149 11.45 -2.34 11.05
CA THR A 149 11.96 -3.29 12.06
C THR A 149 10.83 -3.74 13.00
N ASP A 150 11.07 -4.81 13.73
CA ASP A 150 10.14 -5.25 14.79
C ASP A 150 9.88 -4.14 15.81
N ALA A 151 10.90 -3.34 16.12
CA ALA A 151 10.77 -2.20 17.02
C ALA A 151 9.82 -1.12 16.46
N ASP A 152 9.86 -0.87 15.14
CA ASP A 152 8.95 0.07 14.49
C ASP A 152 7.50 -0.44 14.53
N ILE A 153 7.31 -1.73 14.27
CA ILE A 153 5.99 -2.37 14.34
C ILE A 153 5.44 -2.30 15.77
N GLN A 154 6.24 -2.67 16.77
CA GLN A 154 5.81 -2.65 18.17
C GLN A 154 5.52 -1.23 18.68
N LYS A 155 6.35 -0.26 18.30
CA LYS A 155 6.10 1.16 18.60
C LYS A 155 4.77 1.62 17.99
N THR A 156 4.53 1.26 16.73
CA THR A 156 3.29 1.64 16.05
C THR A 156 2.07 1.03 16.71
N ILE A 157 2.13 -0.26 17.08
CA ILE A 157 1.08 -0.94 17.84
C ILE A 157 0.78 -0.22 19.15
N HIS A 158 1.82 0.11 19.91
CA HIS A 158 1.67 0.80 21.20
C HIS A 158 0.94 2.14 21.04
N VAL A 159 1.36 2.98 20.11
CA VAL A 159 0.73 4.28 19.86
C VAL A 159 -0.71 4.13 19.36
N MET A 160 -1.00 3.14 18.51
CA MET A 160 -2.37 2.83 18.10
C MET A 160 -3.25 2.46 19.30
N GLN A 161 -2.75 1.63 20.20
CA GLN A 161 -3.47 1.22 21.41
C GLN A 161 -3.71 2.38 22.36
N GLU A 162 -2.73 3.28 22.53
CA GLU A 162 -2.90 4.50 23.35
C GLU A 162 -4.05 5.37 22.83
N TYR A 163 -4.10 5.63 21.53
CA TYR A 163 -5.18 6.42 20.93
C TYR A 163 -6.57 5.86 21.23
N PHE A 164 -6.72 4.55 21.15
CA PHE A 164 -8.02 3.91 21.38
C PHE A 164 -8.34 3.68 22.87
N ALA A 165 -7.39 3.89 23.77
CA ALA A 165 -7.61 3.78 25.21
C ALA A 165 -8.17 5.08 25.83
N GLU A 166 -8.01 6.21 25.15
CA GLU A 166 -8.62 7.50 25.52
C GLU A 166 -10.10 7.55 25.15
#